data_a1faef63491ffeda6b6234e575414cc4
#
_entry.id   a1faef63491ffeda6b6234e575414cc4
#
_cell.length_a   1.000
_cell.length_b   1.000
_cell.length_c   1.000
_cell.angle_alpha   90.00
_cell.angle_beta   90.00
_cell.angle_gamma   90.00
#
_symmetry.space_group_name_H-M   'P 1'
#
loop_
_entity.id
_entity.type
_entity.pdbx_description
1 polymer ?
#
loop_
_entity_poly.entity_id
_entity_poly.type
_entity_poly.pdbx_seq_one_letter_code
_entity_poly.pdbx_strand_id
1 'polypeptide(L)'
;MSGTVEVDEVYVGGERAGPRGRGAAGKALVLVVAQADGAKIGRIRLARIADASGAELVGAIGRSVEPGTQVLTDGWEGYGGLAASGYRRNIVRATAIVGENLLPRAHRVASLLKRWLLGTHQGAVAHSHLDYYLDEFTFRFNRRTSRSRGLLFYRLLEQAVALGPVLCEDLAYKRLRRGETHR
;
A
#
# COMPACT_ATOMS: atom_id res chain seq x y z
N MET A 1 -11.82 6.45 0.41
CA MET A 1 -12.32 5.66 -0.74
C MET A 1 -13.57 4.94 -0.31
N SER A 2 -14.56 4.83 -1.22
CA SER A 2 -15.86 4.20 -0.96
C SER A 2 -16.21 3.14 -2.02
N GLY A 3 -17.35 2.47 -1.87
CA GLY A 3 -17.81 1.41 -2.77
C GLY A 3 -17.28 0.03 -2.41
N THR A 4 -16.51 -0.59 -3.28
CA THR A 4 -15.87 -1.89 -3.03
C THR A 4 -14.35 -1.73 -3.16
N VAL A 5 -13.61 -2.26 -2.20
CA VAL A 5 -12.14 -2.29 -2.22
C VAL A 5 -11.62 -3.71 -1.97
N GLU A 6 -10.54 -4.07 -2.64
CA GLU A 6 -9.73 -5.24 -2.31
C GLU A 6 -8.58 -4.81 -1.43
N VAL A 7 -8.30 -5.57 -0.39
CA VAL A 7 -7.22 -5.29 0.56
C VAL A 7 -6.37 -6.53 0.77
N ASP A 8 -5.06 -6.35 0.66
CA ASP A 8 -4.06 -7.41 0.83
C ASP A 8 -2.76 -6.80 1.36
N GLU A 9 -1.92 -7.60 1.98
CA GLU A 9 -0.60 -7.17 2.39
C GLU A 9 0.51 -7.86 1.59
N VAL A 10 1.57 -7.11 1.29
CA VAL A 10 2.69 -7.60 0.51
C VAL A 10 4.02 -7.19 1.09
N TYR A 11 4.96 -8.13 1.11
CA TYR A 11 6.34 -7.82 1.44
C TYR A 11 7.07 -7.18 0.27
N VAL A 12 7.73 -6.04 0.57
CA VAL A 12 8.53 -5.25 -0.35
C VAL A 12 9.95 -5.11 0.21
N GLY A 13 10.95 -5.22 -0.65
CA GLY A 13 12.38 -5.09 -0.27
C GLY A 13 13.25 -6.07 -1.01
N GLY A 14 14.59 -5.92 -0.86
CA GLY A 14 15.59 -6.69 -1.59
C GLY A 14 15.49 -8.20 -1.38
N GLU A 15 15.97 -8.94 -2.36
CA GLU A 15 16.14 -10.39 -2.26
C GLU A 15 17.20 -10.71 -1.19
N ARG A 16 16.75 -11.13 -0.01
CA ARG A 16 17.58 -11.91 0.90
C ARG A 16 17.02 -13.32 0.92
N ALA A 17 17.89 -14.29 0.68
CA ALA A 17 17.57 -15.70 0.87
C ALA A 17 17.15 -15.91 2.32
N GLY A 18 15.95 -16.43 2.52
CA GLY A 18 15.39 -16.69 3.85
C GLY A 18 14.10 -17.48 3.75
N PRO A 19 13.61 -18.05 4.86
CA PRO A 19 12.39 -18.83 4.87
C PRO A 19 11.20 -18.02 4.33
N ARG A 20 10.35 -18.68 3.54
CA ARG A 20 9.08 -18.10 3.07
C ARG A 20 8.11 -18.04 4.26
N GLY A 21 7.42 -16.92 4.42
CA GLY A 21 6.39 -16.78 5.44
C GLY A 21 6.32 -15.37 6.04
N ARG A 22 5.40 -15.20 7.00
CA ARG A 22 5.27 -13.96 7.77
C ARG A 22 6.52 -13.73 8.60
N GLY A 23 7.08 -12.51 8.57
CA GLY A 23 8.31 -12.17 9.29
C GLY A 23 9.57 -12.25 8.43
N ALA A 24 9.49 -12.02 7.12
CA ALA A 24 10.64 -11.95 6.24
C ALA A 24 11.60 -10.84 6.67
N ALA A 25 12.66 -11.22 7.38
CA ALA A 25 13.66 -10.30 7.93
C ALA A 25 14.22 -9.37 6.83
N GLY A 26 14.21 -8.07 7.10
CA GLY A 26 14.71 -7.07 6.16
C GLY A 26 13.75 -6.69 5.02
N LYS A 27 12.50 -7.14 5.05
CA LYS A 27 11.45 -6.69 4.11
C LYS A 27 10.43 -5.81 4.84
N ALA A 28 9.95 -4.78 4.16
CA ALA A 28 8.86 -3.96 4.67
C ALA A 28 7.51 -4.59 4.29
N LEU A 29 6.56 -4.53 5.20
CA LEU A 29 5.19 -4.94 4.95
C LEU A 29 4.39 -3.73 4.45
N VAL A 30 3.71 -3.90 3.33
CA VAL A 30 2.91 -2.85 2.67
C VAL A 30 1.48 -3.32 2.52
N LEU A 31 0.55 -2.57 3.09
CA LEU A 31 -0.87 -2.74 2.85
C LEU A 31 -1.22 -2.15 1.49
N VAL A 32 -1.90 -2.93 0.68
CA VAL A 32 -2.40 -2.55 -0.64
C VAL A 32 -3.93 -2.47 -0.56
N VAL A 33 -4.48 -1.29 -0.84
CA VAL A 33 -5.92 -1.08 -0.97
C VAL A 33 -6.21 -0.69 -2.42
N ALA A 34 -7.02 -1.49 -3.12
CA ALA A 34 -7.36 -1.28 -4.52
C ALA A 34 -8.88 -1.17 -4.70
N GLN A 35 -9.36 -0.01 -5.14
CA GLN A 35 -10.78 0.23 -5.38
C GLN A 35 -11.23 -0.47 -6.66
N ALA A 36 -12.40 -1.10 -6.61
CA ALA A 36 -13.05 -1.63 -7.79
C ALA A 36 -13.75 -0.49 -8.58
N ASP A 37 -13.49 -0.44 -9.87
CA ASP A 37 -14.14 0.46 -10.83
C ASP A 37 -14.64 -0.39 -12.01
N GLY A 38 -15.79 -1.03 -11.84
CA GLY A 38 -16.26 -2.09 -12.72
C GLY A 38 -15.22 -3.21 -12.82
N ALA A 39 -14.83 -3.58 -14.04
CA ALA A 39 -13.77 -4.55 -14.29
C ALA A 39 -12.36 -3.97 -14.09
N LYS A 40 -12.21 -2.64 -13.95
CA LYS A 40 -10.93 -1.94 -13.82
C LYS A 40 -10.53 -1.75 -12.36
N ILE A 41 -9.29 -1.33 -12.18
CA ILE A 41 -8.80 -0.86 -10.90
C ILE A 41 -9.03 0.65 -10.85
N GLY A 42 -9.77 1.12 -9.87
CA GLY A 42 -9.98 2.53 -9.61
C GLY A 42 -8.77 3.18 -8.92
N ARG A 43 -9.00 3.85 -7.81
CA ARG A 43 -7.93 4.42 -6.97
C ARG A 43 -7.25 3.34 -6.16
N ILE A 44 -5.99 3.59 -5.82
CA ILE A 44 -5.24 2.76 -4.88
C ILE A 44 -4.76 3.60 -3.70
N ARG A 45 -4.49 2.90 -2.59
CA ARG A 45 -3.71 3.41 -1.47
C ARG A 45 -2.70 2.36 -1.07
N LEU A 46 -1.51 2.83 -0.75
CA LEU A 46 -0.42 2.00 -0.24
C LEU A 46 0.01 2.59 1.09
N ALA A 47 0.24 1.75 2.06
CA ALA A 47 0.74 2.17 3.36
C ALA A 47 1.73 1.15 3.89
N ARG A 48 2.87 1.60 4.36
CA ARG A 48 3.76 0.74 5.14
C ARG A 48 3.12 0.51 6.51
N ILE A 49 3.08 -0.74 6.93
CA ILE A 49 2.57 -1.18 8.22
C ILE A 49 3.66 -1.90 9.00
N ALA A 50 3.57 -1.84 10.32
CA ALA A 50 4.56 -2.48 11.19
C ALA A 50 4.44 -4.01 11.14
N ASP A 51 3.21 -4.49 11.19
CA ASP A 51 2.86 -5.90 11.15
C ASP A 51 1.44 -6.12 10.60
N ALA A 52 1.01 -7.38 10.50
CA ALA A 52 -0.32 -7.75 10.07
C ALA A 52 -1.29 -7.96 11.26
N SER A 53 -1.10 -7.24 12.36
CA SER A 53 -2.03 -7.27 13.49
C SER A 53 -3.34 -6.56 13.17
N GLY A 54 -4.40 -6.92 13.88
CA GLY A 54 -5.73 -6.32 13.66
C GLY A 54 -5.74 -4.81 13.88
N ALA A 55 -5.05 -4.33 14.91
CA ALA A 55 -4.99 -2.90 15.22
C ALA A 55 -4.31 -2.12 14.08
N GLU A 56 -3.17 -2.63 13.58
CA GLU A 56 -2.42 -1.97 12.51
C GLU A 56 -3.19 -2.00 11.18
N LEU A 57 -3.76 -3.15 10.81
CA LEU A 57 -4.54 -3.30 9.58
C LEU A 57 -5.79 -2.41 9.57
N VAL A 58 -6.60 -2.46 10.63
CA VAL A 58 -7.83 -1.65 10.74
C VAL A 58 -7.49 -0.17 10.77
N GLY A 59 -6.46 0.23 11.51
CA GLY A 59 -5.99 1.60 11.55
C GLY A 59 -5.50 2.11 10.19
N ALA A 60 -4.74 1.29 9.45
CA ALA A 60 -4.24 1.65 8.13
C ALA A 60 -5.37 1.78 7.10
N ILE A 61 -6.36 0.87 7.13
CA ILE A 61 -7.54 0.94 6.27
C ILE A 61 -8.36 2.19 6.59
N GLY A 62 -8.58 2.49 7.87
CA GLY A 62 -9.37 3.65 8.32
C GLY A 62 -8.82 5.00 7.88
N ARG A 63 -7.51 5.11 7.65
CA ARG A 63 -6.90 6.34 7.12
C ARG A 63 -7.27 6.65 5.66
N SER A 64 -7.81 5.70 4.91
CA SER A 64 -8.01 5.87 3.46
C SER A 64 -9.33 5.35 2.92
N VAL A 65 -10.05 4.55 3.68
CA VAL A 65 -11.33 3.93 3.29
C VAL A 65 -12.43 4.47 4.19
N GLU A 66 -13.53 4.87 3.60
CA GLU A 66 -14.68 5.42 4.31
C GLU A 66 -15.48 4.30 4.98
N PRO A 67 -16.02 4.51 6.20
CA PRO A 67 -16.96 3.59 6.81
C PRO A 67 -18.12 3.24 5.87
N GLY A 68 -18.69 2.05 6.00
CA GLY A 68 -19.73 1.55 5.10
C GLY A 68 -19.23 0.94 3.79
N THR A 69 -17.93 1.07 3.50
CA THR A 69 -17.30 0.46 2.33
C THR A 69 -17.28 -1.07 2.43
N GLN A 70 -17.50 -1.74 1.31
CA GLN A 70 -17.30 -3.17 1.19
C GLN A 70 -15.81 -3.49 1.02
N VAL A 71 -15.26 -4.26 1.96
CA VAL A 71 -13.85 -4.62 1.98
C VAL A 71 -13.71 -6.11 1.71
N LEU A 72 -13.11 -6.46 0.57
CA LEU A 72 -12.78 -7.82 0.19
C LEU A 72 -11.36 -8.13 0.71
N THR A 73 -11.25 -9.19 1.51
CA THR A 73 -9.96 -9.65 2.07
C THR A 73 -9.83 -11.15 1.90
N ASP A 74 -8.65 -11.68 2.09
CA ASP A 74 -8.47 -13.08 2.39
C ASP A 74 -9.06 -13.46 3.76
N GLY A 75 -8.92 -14.71 4.15
CA GLY A 75 -9.40 -15.24 5.43
C GLY A 75 -8.54 -14.88 6.66
N TRP A 76 -7.54 -13.99 6.53
CA TRP A 76 -6.65 -13.65 7.64
C TRP A 76 -7.40 -13.03 8.83
N GLU A 77 -7.11 -13.53 10.03
CA GLU A 77 -7.79 -13.09 11.26
C GLU A 77 -7.55 -11.62 11.62
N GLY A 78 -6.42 -11.06 11.24
CA GLY A 78 -6.09 -9.64 11.44
C GLY A 78 -7.13 -8.68 10.89
N TYR A 79 -7.92 -9.09 9.90
CA TYR A 79 -9.03 -8.31 9.37
C TYR A 79 -10.34 -8.44 10.18
N GLY A 80 -10.35 -9.21 11.27
CA GLY A 80 -11.55 -9.48 12.07
C GLY A 80 -12.24 -8.22 12.62
N GLY A 81 -11.46 -7.20 12.99
CA GLY A 81 -11.96 -5.95 13.54
C GLY A 81 -12.66 -5.01 12.56
N LEU A 82 -12.63 -5.29 11.25
CA LEU A 82 -13.22 -4.40 10.23
C LEU A 82 -14.73 -4.21 10.41
N ALA A 83 -15.46 -5.27 10.72
CA ALA A 83 -16.92 -5.18 10.91
C ALA A 83 -17.27 -4.26 12.09
N ALA A 84 -16.57 -4.38 13.21
CA ALA A 84 -16.74 -3.51 14.38
C ALA A 84 -16.36 -2.05 14.10
N SER A 85 -15.49 -1.82 13.10
CA SER A 85 -15.08 -0.49 12.66
C SER A 85 -15.97 0.10 11.56
N GLY A 86 -17.14 -0.50 11.31
CA GLY A 86 -18.15 0.02 10.39
C GLY A 86 -17.94 -0.35 8.92
N TYR A 87 -17.10 -1.34 8.62
CA TYR A 87 -16.90 -1.86 7.25
C TYR A 87 -17.72 -3.11 6.99
N ARG A 88 -18.12 -3.31 5.75
CA ARG A 88 -18.75 -4.56 5.29
C ARG A 88 -17.66 -5.52 4.81
N ARG A 89 -17.10 -6.32 5.72
CA ARG A 89 -16.08 -7.29 5.36
C ARG A 89 -16.66 -8.47 4.61
N ASN A 90 -16.10 -8.79 3.44
CA ASN A 90 -16.34 -10.01 2.70
C ASN A 90 -15.04 -10.80 2.57
N ILE A 91 -15.05 -12.02 3.06
CA ILE A 91 -13.92 -12.93 2.95
C ILE A 91 -14.03 -13.66 1.61
N VAL A 92 -13.04 -13.45 0.74
CA VAL A 92 -12.91 -14.19 -0.50
C VAL A 92 -12.11 -15.46 -0.19
N ARG A 93 -12.73 -16.61 -0.30
CA ARG A 93 -12.09 -17.92 -0.07
C ARG A 93 -11.79 -18.58 -1.39
N ALA A 94 -10.67 -19.30 -1.46
CA ALA A 94 -10.40 -20.16 -2.60
C ALA A 94 -11.54 -21.20 -2.72
N THR A 95 -12.19 -21.20 -3.86
CA THR A 95 -12.96 -22.34 -4.29
C THR A 95 -11.99 -23.46 -4.69
N ALA A 96 -12.46 -24.66 -4.94
CA ALA A 96 -11.59 -25.82 -5.22
C ALA A 96 -10.69 -25.68 -6.48
N ILE A 97 -10.64 -24.50 -7.10
CA ILE A 97 -9.83 -24.23 -8.29
C ILE A 97 -8.43 -23.80 -7.86
N VAL A 98 -7.47 -24.67 -8.09
CA VAL A 98 -6.04 -24.37 -7.84
C VAL A 98 -5.58 -23.21 -8.72
N GLY A 99 -5.03 -22.15 -8.09
CA GLY A 99 -4.50 -21.00 -8.80
C GLY A 99 -5.49 -19.86 -9.02
N GLU A 100 -6.72 -19.93 -8.46
CA GLU A 100 -7.67 -18.82 -8.47
C GLU A 100 -7.10 -17.57 -7.78
N ASN A 101 -7.13 -16.46 -8.50
CA ASN A 101 -6.70 -15.18 -7.94
C ASN A 101 -7.87 -14.50 -7.21
N LEU A 102 -7.89 -14.61 -5.89
CA LEU A 102 -8.99 -14.17 -5.04
C LEU A 102 -9.12 -12.64 -4.95
N LEU A 103 -8.00 -11.92 -5.04
CA LEU A 103 -7.91 -10.46 -4.93
C LEU A 103 -7.15 -9.91 -6.14
N PRO A 104 -7.72 -10.03 -7.36
CA PRO A 104 -6.98 -9.77 -8.59
C PRO A 104 -6.50 -8.32 -8.72
N ARG A 105 -7.24 -7.36 -8.19
CA ARG A 105 -6.86 -5.94 -8.24
C ARG A 105 -5.71 -5.66 -7.29
N ALA A 106 -5.81 -6.08 -6.03
CA ALA A 106 -4.75 -5.91 -5.05
C ALA A 106 -3.47 -6.60 -5.48
N HIS A 107 -3.55 -7.87 -5.94
CA HIS A 107 -2.40 -8.62 -6.47
C HIS A 107 -1.79 -7.95 -7.70
N ARG A 108 -2.61 -7.40 -8.60
CA ARG A 108 -2.10 -6.66 -9.77
C ARG A 108 -1.35 -5.40 -9.37
N VAL A 109 -1.88 -4.64 -8.41
CA VAL A 109 -1.20 -3.45 -7.88
C VAL A 109 0.11 -3.83 -7.21
N ALA A 110 0.12 -4.87 -6.37
CA ALA A 110 1.34 -5.38 -5.73
C ALA A 110 2.42 -5.79 -6.74
N SER A 111 2.02 -6.48 -7.81
CA SER A 111 2.93 -6.90 -8.89
C SER A 111 3.50 -5.70 -9.65
N LEU A 112 2.68 -4.69 -9.94
CA LEU A 112 3.12 -3.48 -10.61
C LEU A 112 4.05 -2.65 -9.73
N LEU A 113 3.76 -2.51 -8.43
CA LEU A 113 4.62 -1.86 -7.46
C LEU A 113 6.00 -2.53 -7.41
N LYS A 114 6.04 -3.86 -7.24
CA LYS A 114 7.30 -4.61 -7.19
C LYS A 114 8.11 -4.44 -8.46
N ARG A 115 7.47 -4.52 -9.62
CA ARG A 115 8.12 -4.31 -10.93
C ARG A 115 8.68 -2.89 -11.06
N TRP A 116 7.93 -1.89 -10.63
CA TRP A 116 8.37 -0.51 -10.68
C TRP A 116 9.56 -0.25 -9.75
N LEU A 117 9.51 -0.76 -8.51
CA LEU A 117 10.62 -0.65 -7.57
C LEU A 117 11.89 -1.36 -8.09
N LEU A 118 11.73 -2.53 -8.69
CA LEU A 118 12.87 -3.26 -9.28
C LEU A 118 13.44 -2.53 -10.49
N GLY A 119 12.60 -2.07 -11.41
CA GLY A 119 13.04 -1.45 -12.66
C GLY A 119 13.58 -0.04 -12.50
N THR A 120 13.00 0.76 -11.57
CA THR A 120 13.40 2.17 -11.38
C THR A 120 14.49 2.32 -10.32
N HIS A 121 14.46 1.50 -9.28
CA HIS A 121 15.34 1.60 -8.12
C HIS A 121 16.24 0.36 -7.95
N GLN A 122 16.29 -0.52 -8.95
CA GLN A 122 17.11 -1.75 -8.95
C GLN A 122 16.93 -2.61 -7.68
N GLY A 123 15.76 -2.54 -7.07
CA GLY A 123 15.45 -3.24 -5.83
C GLY A 123 16.13 -2.66 -4.57
N ALA A 124 17.01 -1.67 -4.71
CA ALA A 124 17.70 -1.02 -3.59
C ALA A 124 16.81 0.03 -2.91
N VAL A 125 15.69 -0.42 -2.35
CA VAL A 125 14.76 0.46 -1.63
C VAL A 125 15.12 0.46 -0.16
N ALA A 126 15.74 1.54 0.30
CA ALA A 126 15.96 1.75 1.73
C ALA A 126 14.58 1.91 2.43
N HIS A 127 14.38 1.19 3.54
CA HIS A 127 13.14 1.25 4.31
C HIS A 127 12.80 2.67 4.79
N SER A 128 13.81 3.50 5.04
CA SER A 128 13.65 4.91 5.42
C SER A 128 12.98 5.77 4.34
N HIS A 129 13.09 5.39 3.08
CA HIS A 129 12.56 6.13 1.94
C HIS A 129 11.36 5.45 1.29
N LEU A 130 10.97 4.26 1.77
CA LEU A 130 9.88 3.49 1.14
C LEU A 130 8.57 4.28 1.08
N ASP A 131 8.25 5.03 2.12
CA ASP A 131 7.00 5.81 2.17
C ASP A 131 6.91 6.81 1.02
N TYR A 132 8.03 7.48 0.64
CA TYR A 132 8.09 8.38 -0.51
C TYR A 132 7.85 7.65 -1.83
N TYR A 133 8.42 6.45 -1.98
CA TYR A 133 8.19 5.63 -3.18
C TYR A 133 6.75 5.14 -3.26
N LEU A 134 6.13 4.77 -2.14
CA LEU A 134 4.72 4.38 -2.12
C LEU A 134 3.81 5.56 -2.50
N ASP A 135 4.11 6.76 -2.03
CA ASP A 135 3.38 7.98 -2.37
C ASP A 135 3.54 8.33 -3.85
N GLU A 136 4.76 8.28 -4.39
CA GLU A 136 5.02 8.52 -5.81
C GLU A 136 4.26 7.52 -6.69
N PHE A 137 4.37 6.21 -6.38
CA PHE A 137 3.66 5.18 -7.13
C PHE A 137 2.15 5.39 -7.07
N THR A 138 1.61 5.66 -5.89
CA THR A 138 0.18 5.92 -5.67
C THR A 138 -0.28 7.14 -6.48
N PHE A 139 0.49 8.23 -6.45
CA PHE A 139 0.20 9.44 -7.23
C PHE A 139 0.15 9.15 -8.72
N ARG A 140 1.17 8.49 -9.28
CA ARG A 140 1.27 8.12 -10.69
C ARG A 140 0.14 7.17 -11.10
N PHE A 141 -0.10 6.13 -10.29
CA PHE A 141 -1.13 5.14 -10.59
C PHE A 141 -2.53 5.76 -10.62
N ASN A 142 -2.87 6.56 -9.62
CA ASN A 142 -4.19 7.18 -9.51
C ASN A 142 -4.47 8.21 -10.62
N ARG A 143 -3.45 8.66 -11.32
CA ARG A 143 -3.55 9.63 -12.43
C ARG A 143 -3.20 9.05 -13.80
N ARG A 144 -3.01 7.74 -13.89
CA ARG A 144 -2.58 7.05 -15.13
C ARG A 144 -3.52 7.25 -16.31
N THR A 145 -4.80 7.53 -16.06
CA THR A 145 -5.83 7.76 -17.07
C THR A 145 -6.13 9.25 -17.30
N SER A 146 -5.38 10.16 -16.69
CA SER A 146 -5.59 11.59 -16.86
C SER A 146 -5.33 12.00 -18.31
N ARG A 147 -6.32 12.65 -18.91
CA ARG A 147 -6.21 13.20 -20.28
C ARG A 147 -5.46 14.53 -20.31
N SER A 148 -5.40 15.23 -19.19
CA SER A 148 -4.79 16.56 -19.05
C SER A 148 -3.47 16.47 -18.30
N ARG A 149 -2.42 15.99 -18.97
CA ARG A 149 -1.08 15.83 -18.37
C ARG A 149 -0.47 17.15 -17.88
N GLY A 150 -0.71 18.25 -18.59
CA GLY A 150 -0.26 19.57 -18.15
C GLY A 150 -0.82 19.97 -16.78
N LEU A 151 -2.08 19.69 -16.51
CA LEU A 151 -2.68 19.98 -15.20
C LEU A 151 -2.06 19.13 -14.07
N LEU A 152 -1.44 18.01 -14.37
CA LEU A 152 -0.73 17.21 -13.35
C LEU A 152 0.49 17.94 -12.83
N PHE A 153 1.22 18.63 -13.70
CA PHE A 153 2.36 19.46 -13.32
C PHE A 153 1.92 20.61 -12.42
N TYR A 154 0.88 21.34 -12.79
CA TYR A 154 0.34 22.43 -11.95
C TYR A 154 -0.11 21.94 -10.59
N ARG A 155 -0.81 20.81 -10.51
CA ARG A 155 -1.22 20.23 -9.22
C ARG A 155 -0.04 19.78 -8.38
N LEU A 156 1.01 19.25 -8.99
CA LEU A 156 2.24 18.90 -8.28
C LEU A 156 2.92 20.16 -7.71
N LEU A 157 2.97 21.22 -8.52
CA LEU A 157 3.52 22.50 -8.13
C LEU A 157 2.71 23.16 -7.00
N GLU A 158 1.37 23.19 -7.10
CA GLU A 158 0.49 23.66 -6.04
C GLU A 158 0.73 22.93 -4.71
N GLN A 159 0.85 21.61 -4.74
CA GLN A 159 1.14 20.82 -3.56
C GLN A 159 2.55 21.09 -3.01
N ALA A 160 3.54 21.24 -3.89
CA ALA A 160 4.91 21.55 -3.47
C ALA A 160 5.04 22.94 -2.82
N VAL A 161 4.29 23.92 -3.32
CA VAL A 161 4.27 25.29 -2.74
C VAL A 161 3.49 25.35 -1.43
N ALA A 162 2.44 24.53 -1.30
CA ALA A 162 1.64 24.45 -0.07
C ALA A 162 2.34 23.70 1.07
N LEU A 163 3.29 22.84 0.74
CA LEU A 163 4.16 22.15 1.70
C LEU A 163 5.44 22.96 1.83
N GLY A 164 5.86 23.27 3.06
CA GLY A 164 7.16 23.90 3.29
C GLY A 164 8.31 23.04 2.72
N PRO A 165 9.49 23.63 2.50
CA PRO A 165 10.63 22.91 1.96
C PRO A 165 11.02 21.75 2.88
N VAL A 166 11.24 20.58 2.29
CA VAL A 166 11.81 19.43 3.00
C VAL A 166 13.34 19.56 2.89
N LEU A 167 13.98 19.94 3.97
CA LEU A 167 15.44 20.11 4.01
C LEU A 167 16.14 18.76 4.09
N CYS A 168 17.37 18.71 3.59
CA CYS A 168 18.18 17.48 3.62
C CYS A 168 18.41 16.97 5.04
N GLU A 169 18.54 17.88 6.00
CA GLU A 169 18.64 17.57 7.45
C GLU A 169 17.37 16.90 8.00
N ASP A 170 16.17 17.26 7.53
CA ASP A 170 14.91 16.62 7.93
C ASP A 170 14.86 15.16 7.45
N LEU A 171 15.41 14.89 6.27
CA LEU A 171 15.51 13.54 5.74
C LEU A 171 16.53 12.71 6.52
N ALA A 172 17.66 13.30 6.88
CA ALA A 172 18.71 12.68 7.69
C ALA A 172 18.24 12.42 9.13
N TYR A 173 17.54 13.38 9.74
CA TYR A 173 17.03 13.29 11.12
C TYR A 173 15.93 12.23 11.28
N LYS A 174 15.00 12.11 10.32
CA LYS A 174 14.03 11.00 10.30
C LYS A 174 14.71 9.63 10.21
N ARG A 175 15.87 9.56 9.58
CA ARG A 175 16.69 8.34 9.51
C ARG A 175 17.25 7.94 10.88
N LEU A 176 17.70 8.91 11.67
CA LEU A 176 18.27 8.69 13.01
C LEU A 176 17.21 8.28 14.03
N ARG A 177 16.06 8.97 14.10
CA ARG A 177 14.98 8.63 15.05
C ARG A 177 14.35 7.26 14.82
N ARG A 178 14.37 6.73 13.59
CA ARG A 178 13.86 5.37 13.29
C ARG A 178 14.89 4.27 13.63
N GLY A 179 16.16 4.61 13.80
CA GLY A 179 17.22 3.68 14.21
C GLY A 179 17.33 3.45 15.72
N GLU A 180 16.74 4.33 16.53
CA GLU A 180 16.87 4.28 18.01
C GLU A 180 15.75 3.51 18.72
N THR A 181 14.73 3.00 17.99
CA THR A 181 13.62 2.24 18.59
C THR A 181 13.81 0.72 18.58
N HIS A 182 15.04 0.23 18.36
CA HIS A 182 15.36 -1.19 18.49
C HIS A 182 16.64 -1.36 19.33
N ARG A 183 16.47 -1.23 20.65
CA ARG A 183 17.25 -1.94 21.66
C ARG A 183 16.33 -2.68 22.60
#